data_c03a4beae6a0c903eff6efaf21dabfe8
#
_entry.id   c03a4beae6a0c903eff6efaf21dabfe8
#
_cell.length_a   1.000
_cell.length_b   1.000
_cell.length_c   1.000
_cell.angle_alpha   90.00
_cell.angle_beta   90.00
_cell.angle_gamma   90.00
#
_symmetry.space_group_name_H-M   'P 1'
#
loop_
_entity.id
_entity.type
_entity.pdbx_description
1 polymer ?
#
loop_
_entity_poly.entity_id
_entity_poly.type
_entity_poly.pdbx_seq_one_letter_code
_entity_poly.pdbx_strand_id
1 'polypeptide(L)'
;MSVFPTKELKRVILIPTILLIICWLIFLANYLFNLDLFQFGISPRKADGLIGILFAPILHVEFNHILNNTLPLFVLSTLLFYFYKPIAWPVFFWIYFISGIWLWIGGRNSDVTTHYHFGASILIYGFATFLFFSGIFRKHLQLMVVSGIVVFLYGSITWGIFPFDESVSWEGHLFGALSGLLVAYFYKKDGPQRNEYHWNEEEDEIGDEYLGNEDLDNHQGNNETESTSEWKPSVRIIYHFKEKDKNENENKDLFDL
;
A
#
# COMPACT_ATOMS: atom_id res chain seq x y z
N MET A 1 9.30 -24.29 -3.38
CA MET A 1 8.66 -23.62 -2.22
C MET A 1 7.84 -22.46 -2.77
N SER A 2 6.50 -22.50 -2.75
CA SER A 2 5.66 -21.38 -3.19
C SER A 2 5.74 -20.30 -2.11
N VAL A 3 6.35 -19.18 -2.44
CA VAL A 3 6.58 -18.02 -1.55
C VAL A 3 5.27 -17.41 -1.04
N PHE A 4 4.12 -17.81 -1.59
CA PHE A 4 2.81 -17.25 -1.24
C PHE A 4 1.76 -18.36 -1.05
N PRO A 5 0.96 -18.34 0.03
CA PRO A 5 -0.19 -19.23 0.16
C PRO A 5 -1.23 -18.87 -0.90
N THR A 6 -1.44 -19.77 -1.85
CA THR A 6 -2.29 -19.57 -3.05
C THR A 6 -3.72 -19.11 -2.74
N LYS A 7 -4.28 -19.52 -1.59
CA LYS A 7 -5.63 -19.11 -1.14
C LYS A 7 -5.70 -17.63 -0.74
N GLU A 8 -4.68 -17.12 -0.06
CA GLU A 8 -4.65 -15.71 0.33
C GLU A 8 -4.48 -14.78 -0.86
N LEU A 9 -3.58 -15.13 -1.79
CA LEU A 9 -3.37 -14.35 -3.01
C LEU A 9 -4.64 -14.25 -3.85
N LYS A 10 -5.41 -15.33 -3.96
CA LYS A 10 -6.70 -15.34 -4.66
C LYS A 10 -7.72 -14.37 -4.03
N ARG A 11 -7.80 -14.29 -2.70
CA ARG A 11 -8.71 -13.35 -2.02
C ARG A 11 -8.31 -11.90 -2.23
N VAL A 12 -7.02 -11.61 -2.20
CA VAL A 12 -6.48 -10.25 -2.37
C VAL A 12 -6.72 -9.75 -3.80
N ILE A 13 -6.53 -10.59 -4.81
CA ILE A 13 -6.74 -10.24 -6.23
C ILE A 13 -8.22 -10.11 -6.57
N LEU A 14 -9.10 -10.84 -5.88
CA LEU A 14 -10.54 -10.85 -6.16
C LEU A 14 -11.18 -9.46 -6.06
N ILE A 15 -10.83 -8.67 -5.04
CA ILE A 15 -11.41 -7.34 -4.82
C ILE A 15 -11.07 -6.36 -5.95
N PRO A 16 -9.78 -6.16 -6.32
CA PRO A 16 -9.41 -5.36 -7.48
C PRO A 16 -10.06 -5.84 -8.78
N THR A 17 -10.14 -7.17 -8.98
CA THR A 17 -10.75 -7.74 -10.17
C THR A 17 -12.25 -7.40 -10.25
N ILE A 18 -12.99 -7.53 -9.14
CA ILE A 18 -14.41 -7.16 -9.09
C ILE A 18 -14.59 -5.68 -9.39
N LEU A 19 -13.76 -4.81 -8.80
CA LEU A 19 -13.81 -3.37 -9.06
C LEU A 19 -13.59 -3.06 -10.54
N LEU A 20 -12.61 -3.69 -11.18
CA LEU A 20 -12.36 -3.53 -12.61
C LEU A 20 -13.51 -4.05 -13.47
N ILE A 21 -14.05 -5.24 -13.15
CA ILE A 21 -15.20 -5.80 -13.86
C ILE A 21 -16.38 -4.83 -13.81
N ILE A 22 -16.66 -4.23 -12.65
CA ILE A 22 -17.73 -3.22 -12.51
C ILE A 22 -17.46 -2.02 -13.44
N CYS A 23 -16.23 -1.46 -13.43
CA CYS A 23 -15.87 -0.33 -14.31
C CYS A 23 -16.08 -0.69 -15.80
N TRP A 24 -15.59 -1.87 -16.22
CA TRP A 24 -15.72 -2.32 -17.61
C TRP A 24 -17.15 -2.62 -18.03
N LEU A 25 -17.97 -3.23 -17.16
CA LEU A 25 -19.37 -3.50 -17.44
C LEU A 25 -20.19 -2.19 -17.56
N ILE A 26 -19.94 -1.21 -16.69
CA ILE A 26 -20.58 0.11 -16.76
C ILE A 26 -20.15 0.83 -18.03
N PHE A 27 -18.84 0.82 -18.36
CA PHE A 27 -18.34 1.39 -19.61
C PHE A 27 -18.99 0.74 -20.83
N LEU A 28 -19.05 -0.58 -20.88
CA LEU A 28 -19.64 -1.32 -21.99
C LEU A 28 -21.15 -1.03 -22.14
N ALA A 29 -21.87 -0.99 -21.02
CA ALA A 29 -23.28 -0.63 -21.02
C ALA A 29 -23.48 0.80 -21.55
N ASN A 30 -22.70 1.76 -21.08
CA ASN A 30 -22.73 3.14 -21.55
C ASN A 30 -22.44 3.23 -23.05
N TYR A 31 -21.42 2.50 -23.52
CA TYR A 31 -21.00 2.48 -24.93
C TYR A 31 -22.04 1.85 -25.87
N LEU A 32 -22.63 0.70 -25.46
CA LEU A 32 -23.59 -0.03 -26.30
C LEU A 32 -24.98 0.62 -26.35
N PHE A 33 -25.41 1.22 -25.25
CA PHE A 33 -26.76 1.73 -25.10
C PHE A 33 -26.87 3.25 -25.11
N ASN A 34 -25.73 3.99 -25.25
CA ASN A 34 -25.66 5.45 -25.22
C ASN A 34 -26.41 6.06 -24.02
N LEU A 35 -26.10 5.58 -22.81
CA LEU A 35 -26.86 5.93 -21.60
C LEU A 35 -26.49 7.28 -21.00
N ASP A 36 -25.50 7.97 -21.52
CA ASP A 36 -25.00 9.28 -21.04
C ASP A 36 -24.68 9.27 -19.52
N LEU A 37 -24.07 8.17 -19.03
CA LEU A 37 -23.81 7.97 -17.60
C LEU A 37 -22.85 9.00 -17.00
N PHE A 38 -22.14 9.79 -17.82
CA PHE A 38 -21.24 10.85 -17.33
C PHE A 38 -21.96 11.88 -16.46
N GLN A 39 -23.27 12.09 -16.65
CA GLN A 39 -24.09 12.99 -15.83
C GLN A 39 -24.22 12.55 -14.35
N PHE A 40 -23.90 11.28 -14.04
CA PHE A 40 -23.76 10.79 -12.66
C PHE A 40 -22.33 10.98 -12.10
N GLY A 41 -21.47 11.72 -12.78
CA GLY A 41 -20.20 12.18 -12.27
C GLY A 41 -20.36 13.25 -11.19
N ILE A 42 -19.26 13.60 -10.51
CA ILE A 42 -19.27 14.69 -9.53
C ILE A 42 -19.42 16.02 -10.27
N SER A 43 -20.50 16.76 -9.99
CA SER A 43 -20.64 18.15 -10.40
C SER A 43 -20.44 19.05 -9.18
N PRO A 44 -19.30 19.79 -9.11
CA PRO A 44 -18.93 20.53 -7.92
C PRO A 44 -19.97 21.59 -7.53
N ARG A 45 -20.28 21.64 -6.24
CA ARG A 45 -21.22 22.60 -5.61
C ARG A 45 -22.67 22.54 -6.14
N LYS A 46 -23.04 21.51 -6.89
CA LYS A 46 -24.43 21.25 -7.29
C LYS A 46 -25.00 20.09 -6.48
N ALA A 47 -26.26 20.19 -6.06
CA ALA A 47 -26.90 19.16 -5.24
C ALA A 47 -27.04 17.82 -5.97
N ASP A 48 -27.34 17.85 -7.27
CA ASP A 48 -27.39 16.68 -8.16
C ASP A 48 -26.00 16.02 -8.35
N GLY A 49 -24.93 16.81 -8.25
CA GLY A 49 -23.56 16.31 -8.31
C GLY A 49 -23.09 15.53 -7.09
N LEU A 50 -23.84 15.55 -5.97
CA LEU A 50 -23.51 14.76 -4.78
C LEU A 50 -23.57 13.24 -5.04
N ILE A 51 -24.48 12.79 -5.90
CA ILE A 51 -24.59 11.38 -6.28
C ILE A 51 -23.30 10.88 -6.95
N GLY A 52 -22.58 11.80 -7.59
CA GLY A 52 -21.30 11.51 -8.23
C GLY A 52 -20.21 11.06 -7.24
N ILE A 53 -20.30 11.42 -5.96
CA ILE A 53 -19.36 10.91 -4.93
C ILE A 53 -19.41 9.38 -4.88
N LEU A 54 -20.59 8.78 -5.14
CA LEU A 54 -20.74 7.32 -5.16
C LEU A 54 -20.39 6.70 -6.50
N PHE A 55 -20.69 7.39 -7.62
CA PHE A 55 -20.58 6.76 -8.93
C PHE A 55 -19.35 7.18 -9.74
N ALA A 56 -18.85 8.40 -9.55
CA ALA A 56 -17.77 8.93 -10.38
C ALA A 56 -16.54 7.99 -10.51
N PRO A 57 -16.04 7.32 -9.45
CA PRO A 57 -14.86 6.47 -9.59
C PRO A 57 -15.04 5.23 -10.47
N ILE A 58 -16.27 4.81 -10.73
CA ILE A 58 -16.57 3.64 -11.57
C ILE A 58 -17.01 4.02 -12.99
N LEU A 59 -17.25 5.31 -13.26
CA LEU A 59 -17.69 5.83 -14.55
C LEU A 59 -16.51 6.11 -15.47
N HIS A 60 -16.62 5.66 -16.71
CA HIS A 60 -15.68 5.97 -17.80
C HIS A 60 -16.45 6.17 -19.09
N VAL A 61 -16.09 7.18 -19.88
CA VAL A 61 -16.76 7.52 -21.14
C VAL A 61 -15.90 7.10 -22.34
N GLU A 62 -14.58 7.27 -22.23
CA GLU A 62 -13.64 7.01 -23.32
C GLU A 62 -12.88 5.71 -23.10
N PHE A 63 -12.67 4.96 -24.20
CA PHE A 63 -11.92 3.70 -24.17
C PHE A 63 -10.48 3.88 -23.66
N ASN A 64 -9.78 4.90 -24.13
CA ASN A 64 -8.41 5.16 -23.67
C ASN A 64 -8.37 5.52 -22.19
N HIS A 65 -9.40 6.20 -21.67
CA HIS A 65 -9.48 6.56 -20.26
C HIS A 65 -9.61 5.31 -19.36
N ILE A 66 -10.55 4.41 -19.67
CA ILE A 66 -10.69 3.17 -18.89
C ILE A 66 -9.47 2.25 -19.04
N LEU A 67 -8.89 2.16 -20.23
CA LEU A 67 -7.71 1.34 -20.47
C LEU A 67 -6.51 1.82 -19.65
N ASN A 68 -6.25 3.12 -19.63
CA ASN A 68 -5.16 3.73 -18.86
C ASN A 68 -5.35 3.58 -17.34
N ASN A 69 -6.59 3.53 -16.86
CA ASN A 69 -6.90 3.32 -15.45
C ASN A 69 -6.83 1.83 -15.04
N THR A 70 -6.99 0.89 -15.96
CA THR A 70 -7.13 -0.55 -15.67
C THR A 70 -5.93 -1.10 -14.90
N LEU A 71 -4.74 -0.97 -15.43
CA LEU A 71 -3.55 -1.56 -14.80
C LEU A 71 -3.15 -0.84 -13.50
N PRO A 72 -3.11 0.51 -13.42
CA PRO A 72 -2.82 1.20 -12.17
C PRO A 72 -3.82 0.88 -11.06
N LEU A 73 -5.11 0.90 -11.36
CA LEU A 73 -6.15 0.58 -10.38
C LEU A 73 -5.99 -0.84 -9.85
N PHE A 74 -5.77 -1.82 -10.75
CA PHE A 74 -5.55 -3.22 -10.36
C PHE A 74 -4.33 -3.39 -9.47
N VAL A 75 -3.19 -2.86 -9.89
CA VAL A 75 -1.92 -3.03 -9.16
C VAL A 75 -1.97 -2.34 -7.80
N LEU A 76 -2.37 -1.06 -7.75
CA LEU A 76 -2.36 -0.29 -6.50
C LEU A 76 -3.37 -0.81 -5.48
N SER A 77 -4.58 -1.18 -5.93
CA SER A 77 -5.55 -1.80 -5.02
C SER A 77 -5.11 -3.18 -4.57
N THR A 78 -4.47 -3.99 -5.43
CA THR A 78 -3.88 -5.28 -5.01
C THR A 78 -2.82 -5.07 -3.94
N LEU A 79 -1.91 -4.11 -4.11
CA LEU A 79 -0.90 -3.77 -3.11
C LEU A 79 -1.53 -3.31 -1.79
N LEU A 80 -2.58 -2.48 -1.86
CA LEU A 80 -3.32 -2.05 -0.68
C LEU A 80 -3.90 -3.26 0.07
N PHE A 81 -4.67 -4.12 -0.60
CA PHE A 81 -5.31 -5.28 0.03
C PHE A 81 -4.33 -6.38 0.43
N TYR A 82 -3.16 -6.44 -0.21
CA TYR A 82 -2.12 -7.41 0.13
C TYR A 82 -1.31 -7.00 1.37
N PHE A 83 -0.78 -5.78 1.38
CA PHE A 83 0.12 -5.33 2.43
C PHE A 83 -0.60 -4.75 3.65
N TYR A 84 -1.81 -4.21 3.48
CA TYR A 84 -2.53 -3.49 4.53
C TYR A 84 -3.83 -4.21 4.95
N LYS A 85 -3.88 -5.55 4.90
CA LYS A 85 -5.07 -6.38 5.17
C LYS A 85 -5.96 -5.86 6.33
N PRO A 86 -5.43 -5.55 7.52
CA PRO A 86 -6.27 -5.15 8.66
C PRO A 86 -6.97 -3.80 8.46
N ILE A 87 -6.38 -2.92 7.65
CA ILE A 87 -6.87 -1.55 7.45
C ILE A 87 -7.23 -1.25 5.99
N ALA A 88 -7.15 -2.23 5.08
CA ALA A 88 -7.36 -2.00 3.66
C ALA A 88 -8.75 -1.44 3.34
N TRP A 89 -9.82 -2.00 3.93
CA TRP A 89 -11.17 -1.50 3.74
C TRP A 89 -11.40 -0.09 4.31
N PRO A 90 -11.04 0.21 5.56
CA PRO A 90 -11.09 1.59 6.06
C PRO A 90 -10.33 2.57 5.17
N VAL A 91 -9.09 2.22 4.77
CA VAL A 91 -8.29 3.08 3.88
C VAL A 91 -8.98 3.31 2.54
N PHE A 92 -9.50 2.22 1.91
CA PHE A 92 -10.23 2.31 0.65
C PHE A 92 -11.41 3.29 0.76
N PHE A 93 -12.29 3.11 1.77
CA PHE A 93 -13.48 3.93 1.92
C PHE A 93 -13.14 5.38 2.31
N TRP A 94 -12.16 5.61 3.17
CA TRP A 94 -11.75 6.96 3.51
C TRP A 94 -11.21 7.72 2.30
N ILE A 95 -10.34 7.11 1.49
CA ILE A 95 -9.86 7.72 0.25
C ILE A 95 -11.04 7.99 -0.69
N TYR A 96 -11.93 7.01 -0.88
CA TYR A 96 -13.09 7.13 -1.76
C TYR A 96 -13.96 8.34 -1.41
N PHE A 97 -14.37 8.46 -0.15
CA PHE A 97 -15.31 9.50 0.26
C PHE A 97 -14.64 10.86 0.46
N ILE A 98 -13.45 10.91 1.07
CA ILE A 98 -12.75 12.18 1.29
C ILE A 98 -12.41 12.84 -0.04
N SER A 99 -11.85 12.09 -0.99
CA SER A 99 -11.50 12.64 -2.29
C SER A 99 -12.71 13.11 -3.07
N GLY A 100 -13.81 12.35 -3.05
CA GLY A 100 -15.06 12.72 -3.69
C GLY A 100 -15.71 13.99 -3.08
N ILE A 101 -15.73 14.06 -1.74
CA ILE A 101 -16.26 15.24 -1.02
C ILE A 101 -15.39 16.46 -1.32
N TRP A 102 -14.06 16.34 -1.27
CA TRP A 102 -13.18 17.47 -1.56
C TRP A 102 -13.27 17.91 -3.02
N LEU A 103 -13.43 16.97 -3.95
CA LEU A 103 -13.66 17.30 -5.36
C LEU A 103 -15.02 18.00 -5.54
N TRP A 104 -16.06 17.58 -4.83
CA TRP A 104 -17.35 18.26 -4.87
C TRP A 104 -17.29 19.69 -4.32
N ILE A 105 -16.49 19.94 -3.27
CA ILE A 105 -16.32 21.28 -2.69
C ILE A 105 -15.44 22.16 -3.57
N GLY A 106 -14.26 21.65 -3.98
CA GLY A 106 -13.16 22.44 -4.54
C GLY A 106 -12.94 22.27 -6.04
N GLY A 107 -13.64 21.34 -6.72
CA GLY A 107 -13.50 21.12 -8.15
C GLY A 107 -14.01 22.31 -8.98
N ARG A 108 -13.50 22.43 -10.21
CA ARG A 108 -14.00 23.47 -11.12
C ARG A 108 -15.41 23.15 -11.59
N ASN A 109 -16.21 24.18 -11.66
CA ASN A 109 -17.53 24.20 -12.26
C ASN A 109 -17.83 25.63 -12.69
N SER A 110 -18.72 25.78 -13.65
CA SER A 110 -19.12 27.07 -14.19
C SER A 110 -20.64 27.19 -14.17
N ASP A 111 -21.15 28.41 -14.01
CA ASP A 111 -22.57 28.68 -14.12
C ASP A 111 -23.07 28.52 -15.57
N VAL A 112 -22.16 28.63 -16.55
CA VAL A 112 -22.48 28.53 -17.98
C VAL A 112 -22.39 27.08 -18.47
N THR A 113 -21.37 26.32 -17.99
CA THR A 113 -21.11 24.91 -18.39
C THR A 113 -20.99 24.04 -17.19
N THR A 114 -21.83 23.00 -17.08
CA THR A 114 -21.70 22.00 -16.03
C THR A 114 -20.52 21.06 -16.35
N HIS A 115 -19.54 21.04 -15.45
CA HIS A 115 -18.46 20.08 -15.51
C HIS A 115 -18.80 18.86 -14.67
N TYR A 116 -18.62 17.68 -15.26
CA TYR A 116 -18.75 16.40 -14.59
C TYR A 116 -17.38 15.75 -14.47
N HIS A 117 -16.98 15.45 -13.24
CA HIS A 117 -15.73 14.75 -12.96
C HIS A 117 -16.03 13.27 -12.74
N PHE A 118 -15.33 12.39 -13.45
CA PHE A 118 -15.50 10.94 -13.36
C PHE A 118 -14.20 10.19 -13.71
N GLY A 119 -14.14 8.91 -13.34
CA GLY A 119 -12.99 8.03 -13.59
C GLY A 119 -12.33 7.54 -12.31
N ALA A 120 -11.76 6.33 -12.40
CA ALA A 120 -11.08 5.69 -11.28
C ALA A 120 -9.75 6.38 -10.89
N SER A 121 -9.28 7.33 -11.69
CA SER A 121 -8.03 8.04 -11.45
C SER A 121 -7.96 8.69 -10.07
N ILE A 122 -9.07 9.19 -9.54
CA ILE A 122 -9.14 9.76 -8.19
C ILE A 122 -8.70 8.74 -7.12
N LEU A 123 -9.08 7.47 -7.26
CA LEU A 123 -8.65 6.39 -6.38
C LEU A 123 -7.19 5.97 -6.65
N ILE A 124 -6.79 5.95 -7.92
CA ILE A 124 -5.42 5.62 -8.32
C ILE A 124 -4.43 6.56 -7.66
N TYR A 125 -4.67 7.88 -7.74
CA TYR A 125 -3.86 8.88 -7.07
C TYR A 125 -3.89 8.74 -5.55
N GLY A 126 -5.06 8.47 -4.98
CA GLY A 126 -5.23 8.23 -3.56
C GLY A 126 -4.44 7.01 -3.07
N PHE A 127 -4.56 5.88 -3.76
CA PHE A 127 -3.82 4.67 -3.39
C PHE A 127 -2.31 4.80 -3.59
N ALA A 128 -1.87 5.39 -4.71
CA ALA A 128 -0.45 5.62 -4.98
C ALA A 128 0.17 6.48 -3.88
N THR A 129 -0.48 7.59 -3.54
CA THR A 129 -0.02 8.52 -2.50
C THR A 129 -0.07 7.88 -1.11
N PHE A 130 -1.14 7.15 -0.78
CA PHE A 130 -1.24 6.40 0.48
C PHE A 130 -0.09 5.40 0.62
N LEU A 131 0.15 4.55 -0.37
CA LEU A 131 1.19 3.53 -0.33
C LEU A 131 2.59 4.16 -0.21
N PHE A 132 2.83 5.24 -0.96
CA PHE A 132 4.11 5.96 -0.94
C PHE A 132 4.37 6.58 0.43
N PHE A 133 3.49 7.45 0.93
CA PHE A 133 3.69 8.13 2.21
C PHE A 133 3.57 7.20 3.42
N SER A 134 2.71 6.18 3.33
CA SER A 134 2.64 5.13 4.33
C SER A 134 3.96 4.36 4.44
N GLY A 135 4.65 4.12 3.33
CA GLY A 135 5.99 3.55 3.30
C GLY A 135 7.02 4.44 4.01
N ILE A 136 6.99 5.76 3.76
CA ILE A 136 7.85 6.75 4.40
C ILE A 136 7.58 6.79 5.92
N PHE A 137 6.32 6.96 6.33
CA PHE A 137 5.95 7.10 7.74
C PHE A 137 6.29 5.86 8.57
N ARG A 138 6.21 4.66 7.96
CA ARG A 138 6.55 3.37 8.57
C ARG A 138 8.00 2.94 8.29
N LYS A 139 8.78 3.73 7.54
CA LYS A 139 10.12 3.36 7.06
C LYS A 139 10.11 2.05 6.26
N HIS A 140 9.03 1.77 5.52
CA HIS A 140 8.84 0.56 4.74
C HIS A 140 9.22 0.81 3.27
N LEU A 141 10.52 0.76 2.99
CA LEU A 141 11.10 1.16 1.70
C LEU A 141 10.50 0.43 0.49
N GLN A 142 10.18 -0.87 0.62
CA GLN A 142 9.63 -1.66 -0.50
C GLN A 142 8.31 -1.08 -1.03
N LEU A 143 7.39 -0.68 -0.14
CA LEU A 143 6.10 -0.10 -0.55
C LEU A 143 6.28 1.27 -1.19
N MET A 144 7.20 2.06 -0.67
CA MET A 144 7.56 3.38 -1.21
C MET A 144 8.15 3.25 -2.62
N VAL A 145 9.10 2.33 -2.82
CA VAL A 145 9.73 2.09 -4.13
C VAL A 145 8.70 1.61 -5.15
N VAL A 146 7.86 0.62 -4.79
CA VAL A 146 6.83 0.10 -5.71
C VAL A 146 5.86 1.20 -6.13
N SER A 147 5.37 2.00 -5.19
CA SER A 147 4.47 3.12 -5.51
C SER A 147 5.15 4.17 -6.38
N GLY A 148 6.41 4.50 -6.09
CA GLY A 148 7.21 5.42 -6.91
C GLY A 148 7.39 4.91 -8.34
N ILE A 149 7.69 3.63 -8.52
CA ILE A 149 7.81 3.01 -9.85
C ILE A 149 6.48 3.09 -10.62
N VAL A 150 5.36 2.78 -9.98
CA VAL A 150 4.04 2.86 -10.64
C VAL A 150 3.74 4.30 -11.08
N VAL A 151 3.96 5.29 -10.21
CA VAL A 151 3.78 6.71 -10.54
C VAL A 151 4.71 7.13 -11.69
N PHE A 152 5.96 6.69 -11.68
CA PHE A 152 6.94 7.01 -12.72
C PHE A 152 6.61 6.36 -14.07
N LEU A 153 6.25 5.07 -14.07
CA LEU A 153 5.93 4.33 -15.31
C LEU A 153 4.69 4.89 -16.02
N TYR A 154 3.74 5.38 -15.26
CA TYR A 154 2.53 5.98 -15.79
C TYR A 154 2.64 7.50 -15.88
N GLY A 155 3.73 8.05 -16.38
CA GLY A 155 4.09 9.47 -16.46
C GLY A 155 2.94 10.49 -16.52
N SER A 156 1.82 10.15 -17.21
CA SER A 156 0.57 10.91 -17.21
C SER A 156 -0.06 11.07 -15.82
N ILE A 157 0.15 10.11 -14.93
CA ILE A 157 -0.31 10.21 -13.53
C ILE A 157 0.44 11.35 -12.84
N THR A 158 1.76 11.46 -13.02
CA THR A 158 2.55 12.51 -12.37
C THR A 158 2.16 13.92 -12.86
N TRP A 159 1.94 14.09 -14.16
CA TRP A 159 1.56 15.37 -14.75
C TRP A 159 0.08 15.70 -14.60
N GLY A 160 -0.75 14.70 -14.38
CA GLY A 160 -2.19 14.89 -14.26
C GLY A 160 -2.65 15.67 -13.02
N ILE A 161 -1.76 15.96 -12.05
CA ILE A 161 -2.05 16.85 -10.90
C ILE A 161 -2.03 18.32 -11.32
N PHE A 162 -1.42 18.63 -12.45
CA PHE A 162 -1.29 20.01 -12.93
C PHE A 162 -2.34 20.35 -13.98
N PRO A 163 -2.79 21.61 -14.07
CA PRO A 163 -3.84 22.06 -14.98
C PRO A 163 -3.31 22.27 -16.43
N PHE A 164 -2.61 21.27 -16.98
CA PHE A 164 -2.06 21.38 -18.35
C PHE A 164 -3.06 21.00 -19.44
N ASP A 165 -4.08 20.21 -19.10
CA ASP A 165 -5.08 19.71 -20.01
C ASP A 165 -6.48 19.91 -19.42
N GLU A 166 -7.31 20.70 -20.11
CA GLU A 166 -8.66 21.00 -19.66
C GLU A 166 -9.61 19.79 -19.73
N SER A 167 -9.29 18.79 -20.55
CA SER A 167 -10.06 17.54 -20.67
C SER A 167 -9.86 16.62 -19.47
N VAL A 168 -8.80 16.84 -18.68
CA VAL A 168 -8.45 16.02 -17.52
C VAL A 168 -8.93 16.71 -16.24
N SER A 169 -9.55 15.94 -15.35
CA SER A 169 -9.91 16.37 -14.00
C SER A 169 -8.68 16.38 -13.08
N TRP A 170 -7.77 17.35 -13.29
CA TRP A 170 -6.58 17.48 -12.45
C TRP A 170 -6.91 17.69 -10.96
N GLU A 171 -8.05 18.35 -10.67
CA GLU A 171 -8.53 18.51 -9.29
C GLU A 171 -8.88 17.17 -8.64
N GLY A 172 -9.52 16.27 -9.41
CA GLY A 172 -9.79 14.91 -8.96
C GLY A 172 -8.50 14.17 -8.60
N HIS A 173 -7.47 14.32 -9.42
CA HIS A 173 -6.14 13.77 -9.15
C HIS A 173 -5.52 14.38 -7.89
N LEU A 174 -5.55 15.70 -7.75
CA LEU A 174 -5.02 16.41 -6.59
C LEU A 174 -5.74 15.99 -5.31
N PHE A 175 -7.08 16.01 -5.29
CA PHE A 175 -7.85 15.64 -4.11
C PHE A 175 -7.73 14.15 -3.79
N GLY A 176 -7.59 13.29 -4.81
CA GLY A 176 -7.21 11.90 -4.63
C GLY A 176 -5.87 11.77 -3.91
N ALA A 177 -4.82 12.44 -4.41
CA ALA A 177 -3.51 12.41 -3.81
C ALA A 177 -3.49 12.95 -2.38
N LEU A 178 -4.13 14.10 -2.13
CA LEU A 178 -4.22 14.68 -0.79
C LEU A 178 -4.98 13.78 0.19
N SER A 179 -6.06 13.12 -0.25
CA SER A 179 -6.79 12.16 0.59
C SER A 179 -5.91 10.97 0.97
N GLY A 180 -5.13 10.44 0.01
CA GLY A 180 -4.17 9.37 0.27
C GLY A 180 -3.10 9.75 1.29
N LEU A 181 -2.54 10.96 1.19
CA LEU A 181 -1.58 11.50 2.15
C LEU A 181 -2.18 11.60 3.55
N LEU A 182 -3.38 12.18 3.64
CA LEU A 182 -4.10 12.35 4.91
C LEU A 182 -4.34 10.99 5.59
N VAL A 183 -4.89 10.03 4.84
CA VAL A 183 -5.19 8.69 5.35
C VAL A 183 -3.91 7.94 5.74
N ALA A 184 -2.80 8.10 4.99
CA ALA A 184 -1.50 7.54 5.36
C ALA A 184 -0.99 8.09 6.69
N TYR A 185 -1.20 9.38 6.96
CA TYR A 185 -0.82 9.99 8.22
C TYR A 185 -1.66 9.48 9.40
N PHE A 186 -2.99 9.37 9.22
CA PHE A 186 -3.88 8.86 10.28
C PHE A 186 -3.58 7.40 10.64
N TYR A 187 -3.38 6.54 9.64
CA TYR A 187 -3.14 5.11 9.86
C TYR A 187 -1.67 4.73 10.02
N LYS A 188 -0.75 5.68 10.24
CA LYS A 188 0.70 5.41 10.31
C LYS A 188 1.11 4.44 11.41
N LYS A 189 0.30 4.29 12.46
CA LYS A 189 0.54 3.36 13.57
C LYS A 189 -0.23 2.05 13.45
N ASP A 190 -1.17 1.96 12.49
CA ASP A 190 -2.03 0.80 12.28
C ASP A 190 -1.58 0.01 11.05
N GLY A 191 -1.81 -1.31 11.04
CA GLY A 191 -1.38 -2.18 9.94
C GLY A 191 0.10 -2.58 10.03
N PRO A 192 0.75 -2.88 8.89
CA PRO A 192 2.12 -3.40 8.90
C PRO A 192 3.11 -2.37 9.46
N GLN A 193 3.89 -2.79 10.43
CA GLN A 193 4.98 -2.00 11.02
C GLN A 193 6.33 -2.64 10.67
N ARG A 194 7.41 -1.87 10.76
CA ARG A 194 8.76 -2.38 10.66
C ARG A 194 9.04 -3.28 11.86
N ASN A 195 9.62 -4.46 11.64
CA ASN A 195 10.14 -5.28 12.73
C ASN A 195 11.32 -4.53 13.36
N GLU A 196 11.16 -4.11 14.60
CA GLU A 196 12.26 -3.60 15.40
C GLU A 196 12.93 -4.80 16.08
N TYR A 197 14.18 -5.04 15.71
CA TYR A 197 15.00 -5.98 16.45
C TYR A 197 15.47 -5.27 17.72
N HIS A 198 14.94 -5.67 18.86
CA HIS A 198 15.52 -5.32 20.16
C HIS A 198 16.66 -6.29 20.42
N TRP A 199 17.86 -5.80 20.45
CA TRP A 199 18.98 -6.53 21.04
C TRP A 199 18.69 -6.52 22.54
N ASN A 200 18.48 -7.70 23.14
CA ASN A 200 18.40 -7.82 24.59
C ASN A 200 19.83 -7.69 25.10
N GLU A 201 20.13 -6.58 25.75
CA GLU A 201 21.44 -6.34 26.40
C GLU A 201 21.75 -7.42 27.47
N GLU A 202 20.74 -8.19 27.90
CA GLU A 202 20.89 -9.32 28.85
C GLU A 202 21.67 -10.52 28.28
N GLU A 203 21.84 -10.63 26.94
CA GLU A 203 22.63 -11.73 26.35
C GLU A 203 24.14 -11.43 26.33
N ASP A 204 24.55 -10.17 26.49
CA ASP A 204 25.97 -9.80 26.51
C ASP A 204 26.62 -10.04 27.87
N GLU A 205 25.85 -10.09 28.99
CA GLU A 205 26.38 -10.39 30.32
C GLU A 205 26.78 -11.87 30.50
N ILE A 206 26.22 -12.78 29.71
CA ILE A 206 26.57 -14.21 29.77
C ILE A 206 27.93 -14.49 29.10
N GLY A 207 28.38 -13.61 28.21
CA GLY A 207 29.65 -13.74 27.51
C GLY A 207 30.88 -13.54 28.38
N ASP A 208 30.78 -12.67 29.37
CA ASP A 208 31.94 -12.30 30.21
C ASP A 208 32.18 -13.30 31.35
N GLU A 209 31.16 -14.06 31.80
CA GLU A 209 31.35 -15.07 32.85
C GLU A 209 32.08 -16.32 32.36
N TYR A 210 32.13 -16.58 31.05
CA TYR A 210 32.85 -17.72 30.48
C TYR A 210 34.32 -17.44 30.15
N LEU A 211 34.78 -16.20 30.23
CA LEU A 211 36.19 -15.82 29.95
C LEU A 211 37.06 -15.73 31.22
N GLY A 212 36.49 -16.02 32.39
CA GLY A 212 37.12 -15.72 33.66
C GLY A 212 37.75 -16.91 34.43
N ASN A 213 37.88 -18.12 33.92
CA ASN A 213 38.58 -19.21 34.65
C ASN A 213 39.22 -20.20 33.70
N GLU A 214 40.28 -19.83 33.01
CA GLU A 214 41.32 -20.77 32.61
C GLU A 214 42.55 -20.53 33.48
N ASP A 215 42.76 -21.47 34.34
CA ASP A 215 43.88 -21.55 35.30
C ASP A 215 45.23 -21.33 34.62
N LEU A 216 45.92 -20.27 35.06
CA LEU A 216 47.33 -20.08 34.83
C LEU A 216 48.12 -21.10 35.65
N ASP A 217 48.23 -22.33 35.21
CA ASP A 217 49.20 -23.26 35.73
C ASP A 217 50.24 -23.64 34.65
N ASN A 218 51.35 -22.98 34.80
CA ASN A 218 52.71 -23.48 34.78
C ASN A 218 53.09 -24.51 33.71
N HIS A 219 53.72 -24.07 32.61
CA HIS A 219 54.84 -24.83 32.02
C HIS A 219 55.92 -23.90 31.43
N GLN A 220 57.05 -23.85 32.13
CA GLN A 220 58.36 -23.49 31.59
C GLN A 220 58.78 -24.48 30.51
N GLY A 221 59.21 -24.04 29.37
CA GLY A 221 59.97 -24.90 28.43
C GLY A 221 60.05 -24.35 27.02
N ASN A 222 61.08 -23.59 26.76
CA ASN A 222 61.95 -23.51 25.55
C ASN A 222 61.40 -23.62 24.14
N ASN A 223 61.83 -22.63 23.35
CA ASN A 223 62.23 -22.63 21.94
C ASN A 223 61.25 -22.24 20.86
N GLU A 224 61.51 -21.03 20.36
CA GLU A 224 61.65 -20.60 18.96
C GLU A 224 60.79 -21.34 17.92
N THR A 225 59.79 -20.68 17.40
CA THR A 225 59.62 -20.47 15.95
C THR A 225 58.52 -19.45 15.69
N GLU A 226 58.87 -18.41 14.94
CA GLU A 226 57.93 -17.46 14.33
C GLU A 226 56.87 -18.19 13.54
N SER A 227 55.58 -18.07 13.92
CA SER A 227 54.47 -18.26 13.02
C SER A 227 53.45 -17.14 13.24
N THR A 228 53.38 -16.28 12.28
CA THR A 228 52.33 -15.28 12.16
C THR A 228 50.96 -15.97 12.14
N SER A 229 50.33 -16.11 13.30
CA SER A 229 48.94 -16.59 13.35
C SER A 229 48.02 -15.48 12.98
N GLU A 230 47.52 -15.53 11.73
CA GLU A 230 46.33 -14.76 11.35
C GLU A 230 45.19 -15.07 12.34
N TRP A 231 44.83 -14.07 13.14
CA TRP A 231 43.65 -14.11 13.99
C TRP A 231 42.38 -14.18 13.11
N LYS A 232 41.75 -15.34 13.02
CA LYS A 232 40.46 -15.52 12.35
C LYS A 232 39.39 -15.51 13.44
N PRO A 233 38.53 -14.51 13.51
CA PRO A 233 37.42 -14.52 14.44
C PRO A 233 36.49 -15.68 14.07
N SER A 234 36.34 -16.69 14.93
CA SER A 234 35.37 -17.77 14.76
C SER A 234 34.00 -17.23 15.18
N VAL A 235 33.16 -16.87 14.21
CA VAL A 235 31.76 -16.54 14.48
C VAL A 235 31.02 -17.84 14.77
N ARG A 236 30.60 -18.05 16.00
CA ARG A 236 29.76 -19.18 16.39
C ARG A 236 28.28 -18.72 16.30
N ILE A 237 27.55 -19.23 15.31
CA ILE A 237 26.12 -18.96 15.18
C ILE A 237 25.37 -20.01 16.02
N ILE A 238 24.73 -19.59 17.11
CA ILE A 238 23.90 -20.45 17.95
C ILE A 238 22.44 -20.21 17.55
N TYR A 239 21.77 -21.25 17.08
CA TYR A 239 20.34 -21.20 16.76
C TYR A 239 19.53 -21.67 17.97
N HIS A 240 18.73 -20.79 18.54
CA HIS A 240 17.73 -21.16 19.55
C HIS A 240 16.40 -21.43 18.86
N PHE A 241 15.98 -22.69 18.83
CA PHE A 241 14.64 -23.08 18.38
C PHE A 241 13.67 -22.92 19.57
N LYS A 242 12.74 -21.95 19.48
CA LYS A 242 11.62 -21.89 20.39
C LYS A 242 10.55 -22.86 19.90
N GLU A 243 10.27 -23.91 20.65
CA GLU A 243 9.14 -24.81 20.37
C GLU A 243 7.84 -23.98 20.42
N LYS A 244 7.02 -24.12 19.37
CA LYS A 244 5.74 -23.47 19.30
C LYS A 244 4.78 -24.16 20.26
N ASP A 245 4.30 -23.45 21.29
CA ASP A 245 3.33 -23.98 22.22
C ASP A 245 2.11 -24.57 21.48
N LYS A 246 1.83 -25.87 21.70
CA LYS A 246 0.72 -26.59 21.07
C LYS A 246 -0.66 -26.10 21.50
N ASN A 247 -0.76 -25.19 22.48
CA ASN A 247 -2.04 -24.73 23.03
C ASN A 247 -2.71 -23.56 22.30
N GLU A 248 -2.12 -23.03 21.20
CA GLU A 248 -2.77 -21.95 20.44
C GLU A 248 -3.81 -22.45 19.42
N ASN A 249 -3.95 -23.77 19.20
CA ASN A 249 -4.86 -24.31 18.18
C ASN A 249 -6.24 -24.74 18.71
N GLU A 250 -6.48 -24.75 20.02
CA GLU A 250 -7.80 -25.19 20.54
C GLU A 250 -8.88 -24.11 20.64
N ASN A 251 -8.55 -22.82 20.37
CA ASN A 251 -9.53 -21.73 20.47
C ASN A 251 -10.02 -21.18 19.11
N LYS A 252 -9.77 -21.89 18.00
CA LYS A 252 -10.21 -21.42 16.67
C LYS A 252 -11.52 -22.06 16.16
N ASP A 253 -12.05 -23.07 16.85
CA ASP A 253 -13.24 -23.79 16.39
C ASP A 253 -14.55 -23.33 17.03
N LEU A 254 -14.58 -22.16 17.69
CA LEU A 254 -15.79 -21.70 18.42
C LEU A 254 -16.53 -20.52 17.72
N PHE A 255 -16.18 -20.15 16.49
CA PHE A 255 -16.88 -19.08 15.74
C PHE A 255 -17.18 -19.45 14.28
N ASP A 256 -17.62 -20.68 14.03
CA ASP A 256 -18.31 -21.06 12.80
C ASP A 256 -19.72 -21.53 13.14
N LEU A 257 -20.64 -20.56 13.30
CA LEU A 257 -22.09 -20.70 13.14
C LEU A 257 -22.62 -19.44 12.47
#